data_12ced9764d2395ac7c001853bed5a3c2
#
_entry.id   12ced9764d2395ac7c001853bed5a3c2
#
_cell.length_a   1.000
_cell.length_b   1.000
_cell.length_c   1.000
_cell.angle_alpha   90.00
_cell.angle_beta   90.00
_cell.angle_gamma   90.00
#
_symmetry.space_group_name_H-M   'P 1'
#
loop_
_entity.id
_entity.type
_entity.pdbx_description
1 polymer ?
#
loop_
_entity_poly.entity_id
_entity_poly.type
_entity_poly.pdbx_seq_one_letter_code
_entity_poly.pdbx_strand_id
1 'polypeptide(L)'
;MPHPDFSQTLSKDRHFLQSAFKNPNKYGGLSKVEEKYRKSHDLYLQRLSKLPKPEFDNTLPVHEKLEEIKKAIAENQVTIICGETGSGKTTQLPKICLELGRGAAGLIGHTQPRRLAARSVAERIAEELKSEIGSAVGYKVRFTDHTSRDACVKLMTDGILLAETQTDRYLATYDTIIIDEAHERSLNIDFLLGYLKQLLPRRPDLKVLITSATIDAERFSQHFNGAPVLEVSGRTYPVEILYRPLTSKDEDDAEVELTDAIVDAADELARYGEGDILVFLPGEREIREAAEALRKSTLRRNDEILPLFARLSHAEQHKIFHPTGAKRRIVLATNVAETSLTVPGIKYVIDTGLARVKRYSARAKVEQLHVEKISQAAARQRSGRCGRVSAGVCIRLFSEEDFNSRTEFTDPEIVRSNLAAVILRMAALKLGDVAAFPFLEMPDSRYINDGFQVLLELGAVEAV
;
A
#
# COMPACT_ATOMS: atom_id res chain seq x y z
N MET A 1 38.10 -25.22 -11.26
CA MET A 1 37.21 -25.25 -10.06
C MET A 1 35.79 -25.06 -10.53
N PRO A 2 34.79 -25.72 -9.94
CA PRO A 2 33.41 -25.41 -10.27
C PRO A 2 33.17 -23.91 -10.01
N HIS A 3 32.43 -23.25 -10.89
CA HIS A 3 32.06 -21.84 -10.70
C HIS A 3 31.36 -21.69 -9.34
N PRO A 4 31.74 -20.70 -8.51
CA PRO A 4 31.13 -20.51 -7.22
C PRO A 4 29.63 -20.18 -7.39
N ASP A 5 28.83 -20.74 -6.52
CA ASP A 5 27.39 -20.45 -6.50
C ASP A 5 27.13 -19.11 -5.80
N PHE A 6 26.93 -18.05 -6.59
CA PHE A 6 26.64 -16.73 -6.04
C PHE A 6 25.23 -16.61 -5.47
N SER A 7 24.33 -17.58 -5.71
CA SER A 7 22.98 -17.54 -5.14
C SER A 7 23.00 -17.63 -3.62
N GLN A 8 24.02 -18.27 -3.06
CA GLN A 8 24.23 -18.44 -1.62
C GLN A 8 25.17 -17.37 -1.03
N THR A 9 25.08 -16.14 -1.51
CA THR A 9 25.83 -14.99 -0.97
C THR A 9 24.88 -13.82 -0.72
N LEU A 10 25.35 -12.81 0.02
CA LEU A 10 24.57 -11.60 0.23
C LEU A 10 24.30 -10.87 -1.10
N SER A 11 23.09 -10.42 -1.31
CA SER A 11 22.66 -9.72 -2.54
C SER A 11 23.55 -8.54 -2.89
N LYS A 12 23.97 -7.76 -1.90
CA LYS A 12 24.87 -6.60 -2.06
C LYS A 12 26.26 -6.95 -2.59
N ASP A 13 26.73 -8.18 -2.39
CA ASP A 13 28.07 -8.62 -2.80
C ASP A 13 28.07 -9.32 -4.16
N ARG A 14 26.95 -9.82 -4.63
CA ARG A 14 26.81 -10.66 -5.84
C ARG A 14 27.43 -10.04 -7.08
N HIS A 15 27.04 -8.80 -7.39
CA HIS A 15 27.55 -8.11 -8.58
C HIS A 15 29.07 -7.92 -8.53
N PHE A 16 29.59 -7.52 -7.36
CA PHE A 16 31.03 -7.41 -7.16
C PHE A 16 31.72 -8.76 -7.34
N LEU A 17 31.24 -9.81 -6.67
CA LEU A 17 31.84 -11.15 -6.72
C LEU A 17 31.84 -11.71 -8.14
N GLN A 18 30.74 -11.60 -8.87
CA GLN A 18 30.65 -12.03 -10.27
C GLN A 18 31.68 -11.33 -11.16
N SER A 19 31.87 -10.01 -10.99
CA SER A 19 32.89 -9.24 -11.69
C SER A 19 34.31 -9.62 -11.28
N ALA A 20 34.53 -9.81 -9.98
CA ALA A 20 35.83 -10.09 -9.41
C ALA A 20 36.34 -11.50 -9.77
N PHE A 21 35.44 -12.50 -9.82
CA PHE A 21 35.83 -13.84 -10.29
C PHE A 21 36.15 -13.88 -11.80
N LYS A 22 35.54 -12.99 -12.62
CA LYS A 22 35.92 -12.87 -14.04
C LYS A 22 37.31 -12.27 -14.26
N ASN A 23 37.73 -11.34 -13.39
CA ASN A 23 39.00 -10.62 -13.51
C ASN A 23 39.70 -10.47 -12.14
N PRO A 24 40.17 -11.56 -11.49
CA PRO A 24 40.64 -11.51 -10.10
C PRO A 24 41.82 -10.53 -9.89
N ASN A 25 42.71 -10.42 -10.87
CA ASN A 25 43.89 -9.54 -10.79
C ASN A 25 43.52 -8.07 -10.61
N LYS A 26 42.40 -7.62 -11.18
CA LYS A 26 41.88 -6.26 -11.01
C LYS A 26 41.45 -5.97 -9.56
N TYR A 27 41.15 -7.00 -8.81
CA TYR A 27 40.59 -6.91 -7.45
C TYR A 27 41.55 -7.44 -6.37
N GLY A 28 42.84 -7.48 -6.68
CA GLY A 28 43.87 -7.84 -5.72
C GLY A 28 44.23 -9.33 -5.64
N GLY A 29 43.86 -10.09 -6.67
CA GLY A 29 44.16 -11.50 -6.81
C GLY A 29 43.03 -12.44 -6.35
N LEU A 30 43.07 -13.69 -6.82
CA LEU A 30 42.04 -14.70 -6.61
C LEU A 30 41.83 -14.97 -5.12
N SER A 31 42.89 -15.05 -4.31
CA SER A 31 42.78 -15.34 -2.87
C SER A 31 41.93 -14.31 -2.11
N LYS A 32 42.07 -13.01 -2.44
CA LYS A 32 41.25 -11.95 -1.82
C LYS A 32 39.76 -12.04 -2.25
N VAL A 33 39.55 -12.40 -3.51
CA VAL A 33 38.19 -12.56 -4.03
C VAL A 33 37.50 -13.76 -3.36
N GLU A 34 38.22 -14.88 -3.21
CA GLU A 34 37.74 -16.08 -2.50
C GLU A 34 37.47 -15.82 -1.01
N GLU A 35 38.33 -15.04 -0.35
CA GLU A 35 38.10 -14.63 1.04
C GLU A 35 36.79 -13.83 1.18
N LYS A 36 36.57 -12.87 0.27
CA LYS A 36 35.33 -12.07 0.27
C LYS A 36 34.10 -12.92 -0.04
N TYR A 37 34.22 -13.88 -0.97
CA TYR A 37 33.18 -14.83 -1.25
C TYR A 37 32.83 -15.65 0.01
N ARG A 38 33.80 -16.24 0.67
CA ARG A 38 33.58 -17.00 1.91
C ARG A 38 32.89 -16.19 2.98
N LYS A 39 33.34 -14.96 3.24
CA LYS A 39 32.73 -14.06 4.21
C LYS A 39 31.25 -13.79 3.87
N SER A 40 30.94 -13.52 2.62
CA SER A 40 29.57 -13.27 2.16
C SER A 40 28.70 -14.54 2.27
N HIS A 41 29.24 -15.69 1.91
CA HIS A 41 28.59 -16.99 2.02
C HIS A 41 28.32 -17.39 3.48
N ASP A 42 29.32 -17.26 4.35
CA ASP A 42 29.16 -17.58 5.78
C ASP A 42 28.09 -16.70 6.45
N LEU A 43 28.09 -15.41 6.12
CA LEU A 43 27.05 -14.48 6.59
C LEU A 43 25.66 -14.85 6.05
N TYR A 44 25.57 -15.27 4.79
CA TYR A 44 24.31 -15.76 4.22
C TYR A 44 23.81 -17.00 4.98
N LEU A 45 24.67 -17.99 5.22
CA LEU A 45 24.30 -19.20 5.97
C LEU A 45 23.91 -18.88 7.42
N GLN A 46 24.63 -17.98 8.07
CA GLN A 46 24.30 -17.51 9.42
C GLN A 46 22.91 -16.84 9.45
N ARG A 47 22.61 -15.96 8.49
CA ARG A 47 21.30 -15.32 8.38
C ARG A 47 20.21 -16.34 8.09
N LEU A 48 20.45 -17.26 7.15
CA LEU A 48 19.50 -18.32 6.79
C LEU A 48 19.14 -19.19 7.99
N SER A 49 20.11 -19.57 8.83
CA SER A 49 19.87 -20.37 10.04
C SER A 49 19.09 -19.61 11.12
N LYS A 50 19.13 -18.29 11.10
CA LYS A 50 18.44 -17.41 12.08
C LYS A 50 17.07 -16.92 11.59
N LEU A 51 16.68 -17.21 10.34
CA LEU A 51 15.38 -16.79 9.85
C LEU A 51 14.26 -17.33 10.76
N PRO A 52 13.29 -16.48 11.11
CA PRO A 52 12.09 -16.94 11.81
C PRO A 52 11.40 -18.04 11.02
N LYS A 53 10.93 -19.06 11.70
CA LYS A 53 10.09 -20.10 11.12
C LYS A 53 8.63 -19.67 11.27
N PRO A 54 7.95 -19.28 10.19
CA PRO A 54 6.58 -18.80 10.28
C PRO A 54 5.62 -19.95 10.60
N GLU A 55 4.67 -19.68 11.48
CA GLU A 55 3.46 -20.51 11.65
C GLU A 55 2.33 -19.87 10.84
N PHE A 56 1.55 -20.69 10.15
CA PHE A 56 0.45 -20.20 9.32
C PHE A 56 -0.90 -20.53 9.95
N ASP A 57 -1.79 -19.55 9.94
CA ASP A 57 -3.18 -19.73 10.34
C ASP A 57 -4.02 -20.14 9.12
N ASN A 58 -4.41 -21.39 9.05
CA ASN A 58 -5.17 -21.97 7.93
C ASN A 58 -6.58 -21.36 7.76
N THR A 59 -6.99 -20.44 8.63
CA THR A 59 -8.28 -19.76 8.51
C THR A 59 -8.28 -18.64 7.48
N LEU A 60 -7.10 -18.13 7.10
CA LEU A 60 -6.98 -17.04 6.14
C LEU A 60 -7.07 -17.54 4.69
N PRO A 61 -7.83 -16.86 3.82
CA PRO A 61 -8.01 -17.28 2.42
C PRO A 61 -6.72 -17.46 1.62
N VAL A 62 -5.69 -16.66 1.90
CA VAL A 62 -4.39 -16.77 1.22
C VAL A 62 -3.74 -18.14 1.39
N HIS A 63 -4.08 -18.87 2.44
CA HIS A 63 -3.53 -20.21 2.71
C HIS A 63 -4.13 -21.30 1.82
N GLU A 64 -5.32 -21.09 1.26
CA GLU A 64 -5.88 -22.01 0.27
C GLU A 64 -5.00 -22.12 -0.99
N LYS A 65 -4.21 -21.06 -1.26
CA LYS A 65 -3.27 -20.99 -2.40
C LYS A 65 -1.81 -20.94 -1.98
N LEU A 66 -1.49 -21.33 -0.75
CA LEU A 66 -0.14 -21.22 -0.20
C LEU A 66 0.93 -21.85 -1.11
N GLU A 67 0.71 -23.09 -1.54
CA GLU A 67 1.67 -23.82 -2.37
C GLU A 67 1.78 -23.25 -3.79
N GLU A 68 0.67 -22.76 -4.36
CA GLU A 68 0.69 -22.07 -5.65
C GLU A 68 1.50 -20.76 -5.57
N ILE A 69 1.31 -20.01 -4.49
CA ILE A 69 2.04 -18.75 -4.24
C ILE A 69 3.53 -19.03 -4.07
N LYS A 70 3.91 -20.02 -3.25
CA LYS A 70 5.31 -20.42 -3.08
C LYS A 70 5.96 -20.80 -4.39
N LYS A 71 5.29 -21.64 -5.19
CA LYS A 71 5.76 -22.06 -6.50
C LYS A 71 5.94 -20.86 -7.43
N ALA A 72 4.94 -19.98 -7.52
CA ALA A 72 5.02 -18.81 -8.38
C ALA A 72 6.18 -17.87 -8.00
N ILE A 73 6.41 -17.64 -6.69
CA ILE A 73 7.54 -16.84 -6.20
C ILE A 73 8.88 -17.51 -6.52
N ALA A 74 8.97 -18.82 -6.37
CA ALA A 74 10.21 -19.55 -6.65
C ALA A 74 10.57 -19.49 -8.14
N GLU A 75 9.60 -19.72 -9.02
CA GLU A 75 9.82 -19.86 -10.47
C GLU A 75 9.89 -18.52 -11.21
N ASN A 76 9.27 -17.44 -10.70
CA ASN A 76 9.18 -16.16 -11.39
C ASN A 76 9.92 -15.05 -10.64
N GLN A 77 10.42 -14.07 -11.41
CA GLN A 77 11.05 -12.87 -10.85
C GLN A 77 10.00 -11.89 -10.30
N VAL A 78 8.88 -11.76 -10.99
CA VAL A 78 7.73 -10.95 -10.58
C VAL A 78 6.51 -11.85 -10.43
N THR A 79 5.77 -11.67 -9.35
CA THR A 79 4.51 -12.38 -9.08
C THR A 79 3.46 -11.37 -8.62
N ILE A 80 2.28 -11.43 -9.22
CA ILE A 80 1.16 -10.55 -8.87
C ILE A 80 0.15 -11.37 -8.06
N ILE A 81 -0.21 -10.87 -6.89
CA ILE A 81 -1.18 -11.49 -6.01
C ILE A 81 -2.34 -10.53 -5.83
N CYS A 82 -3.45 -10.83 -6.45
CA CYS A 82 -4.67 -10.02 -6.35
C CYS A 82 -5.71 -10.69 -5.45
N GLY A 83 -6.64 -9.89 -4.99
CA GLY A 83 -7.74 -10.36 -4.16
C GLY A 83 -8.22 -9.30 -3.19
N GLU A 84 -9.36 -9.56 -2.59
CA GLU A 84 -9.99 -8.62 -1.67
C GLU A 84 -9.14 -8.32 -0.44
N THR A 85 -9.36 -7.14 0.13
CA THR A 85 -8.74 -6.76 1.41
C THR A 85 -9.25 -7.68 2.52
N GLY A 86 -8.35 -8.14 3.39
CA GLY A 86 -8.68 -9.10 4.46
C GLY A 86 -8.42 -10.56 4.09
N SER A 87 -8.00 -10.86 2.85
CA SER A 87 -7.58 -12.21 2.46
C SER A 87 -6.26 -12.68 3.09
N GLY A 88 -5.57 -11.81 3.83
CA GLY A 88 -4.31 -12.12 4.52
C GLY A 88 -3.05 -11.80 3.73
N LYS A 89 -3.14 -11.31 2.48
CA LYS A 89 -1.96 -11.02 1.63
C LYS A 89 -0.88 -10.21 2.35
N THR A 90 -1.26 -9.07 2.89
CA THR A 90 -0.34 -8.11 3.52
C THR A 90 0.51 -8.71 4.63
N THR A 91 -0.07 -9.53 5.52
CA THR A 91 0.65 -10.11 6.66
C THR A 91 1.32 -11.43 6.32
N GLN A 92 0.76 -12.21 5.40
CA GLN A 92 1.24 -13.57 5.12
C GLN A 92 2.32 -13.63 4.05
N LEU A 93 2.34 -12.73 3.04
CA LEU A 93 3.35 -12.75 1.99
C LEU A 93 4.79 -12.62 2.51
N PRO A 94 5.13 -11.75 3.47
CA PRO A 94 6.46 -11.73 4.07
C PRO A 94 6.82 -13.06 4.75
N LYS A 95 5.87 -13.73 5.40
CA LYS A 95 6.06 -15.02 6.04
C LYS A 95 6.29 -16.12 5.01
N ILE A 96 5.55 -16.11 3.90
CA ILE A 96 5.75 -17.03 2.77
C ILE A 96 7.16 -16.85 2.18
N CYS A 97 7.61 -15.61 2.01
CA CYS A 97 8.97 -15.31 1.57
C CYS A 97 10.03 -15.85 2.53
N LEU A 98 9.85 -15.69 3.85
CA LEU A 98 10.75 -16.24 4.87
C LEU A 98 10.86 -17.78 4.77
N GLU A 99 9.74 -18.47 4.59
CA GLU A 99 9.72 -19.93 4.42
C GLU A 99 10.50 -20.38 3.18
N LEU A 100 10.49 -19.57 2.11
CA LEU A 100 11.30 -19.78 0.92
C LEU A 100 12.79 -19.38 1.08
N GLY A 101 13.22 -19.04 2.31
CA GLY A 101 14.59 -18.61 2.59
C GLY A 101 14.91 -17.18 2.17
N ARG A 102 13.91 -16.40 1.73
CA ARG A 102 14.10 -14.98 1.43
C ARG A 102 14.32 -14.23 2.76
N GLY A 103 15.01 -13.11 2.70
CA GLY A 103 15.46 -12.43 3.92
C GLY A 103 16.86 -12.83 4.39
N ALA A 104 17.43 -13.92 3.87
CA ALA A 104 18.79 -14.36 4.18
C ALA A 104 19.84 -13.61 3.35
N ALA A 105 19.63 -13.52 2.04
CA ALA A 105 20.59 -12.85 1.14
C ALA A 105 20.51 -11.31 1.21
N GLY A 106 19.36 -10.77 1.57
CA GLY A 106 19.06 -9.36 1.75
C GLY A 106 17.85 -9.19 2.65
N LEU A 107 17.23 -8.01 2.68
CA LEU A 107 15.97 -7.79 3.36
C LEU A 107 14.79 -8.15 2.44
N ILE A 108 13.68 -8.56 3.05
CA ILE A 108 12.37 -8.48 2.43
C ILE A 108 11.85 -7.06 2.69
N GLY A 109 11.87 -6.20 1.66
CA GLY A 109 11.29 -4.87 1.73
C GLY A 109 9.80 -4.93 1.43
N HIS A 110 8.97 -4.36 2.29
CA HIS A 110 7.52 -4.36 2.11
C HIS A 110 6.99 -2.94 2.19
N THR A 111 6.50 -2.43 1.07
CA THR A 111 5.97 -1.07 1.04
C THR A 111 4.51 -1.02 1.44
N GLN A 112 4.14 0.11 2.03
CA GLN A 112 2.76 0.45 2.38
C GLN A 112 2.49 1.89 1.95
N PRO A 113 1.29 2.22 1.45
CA PRO A 113 1.00 3.58 1.00
C PRO A 113 0.96 4.59 2.15
N ARG A 114 0.77 4.14 3.39
CA ARG A 114 0.59 5.02 4.55
C ARG A 114 1.48 4.63 5.72
N ARG A 115 1.98 5.65 6.46
CA ARG A 115 2.87 5.44 7.62
C ARG A 115 2.25 4.57 8.70
N LEU A 116 0.96 4.80 8.98
CA LEU A 116 0.24 4.03 9.99
C LEU A 116 0.16 2.56 9.59
N ALA A 117 -0.17 2.27 8.33
CA ALA A 117 -0.21 0.91 7.81
C ALA A 117 1.17 0.23 7.93
N ALA A 118 2.24 0.91 7.50
CA ALA A 118 3.59 0.35 7.59
C ALA A 118 3.96 -0.07 9.02
N ARG A 119 3.59 0.73 10.02
CA ARG A 119 3.85 0.42 11.41
C ARG A 119 2.95 -0.71 11.93
N SER A 120 1.63 -0.61 11.78
CA SER A 120 0.69 -1.60 12.33
C SER A 120 0.84 -2.97 11.67
N VAL A 121 1.16 -3.02 10.38
CA VAL A 121 1.48 -4.27 9.68
C VAL A 121 2.78 -4.87 10.20
N ALA A 122 3.82 -4.04 10.46
CA ALA A 122 5.07 -4.51 11.04
C ALA A 122 4.87 -5.10 12.45
N GLU A 123 4.11 -4.41 13.31
CA GLU A 123 3.76 -4.87 14.64
C GLU A 123 3.01 -6.22 14.56
N ARG A 124 2.05 -6.34 13.65
CA ARG A 124 1.28 -7.58 13.46
C ARG A 124 2.14 -8.74 12.96
N ILE A 125 3.02 -8.52 11.97
CA ILE A 125 3.92 -9.58 11.49
C ILE A 125 4.91 -9.98 12.59
N ALA A 126 5.42 -9.04 13.39
CA ALA A 126 6.30 -9.33 14.51
C ALA A 126 5.60 -10.20 15.57
N GLU A 127 4.35 -9.88 15.93
CA GLU A 127 3.53 -10.71 16.82
C GLU A 127 3.36 -12.13 16.29
N GLU A 128 2.99 -12.28 15.02
CA GLU A 128 2.79 -13.60 14.40
C GLU A 128 4.09 -14.41 14.29
N LEU A 129 5.24 -13.73 14.18
CA LEU A 129 6.57 -14.36 14.21
C LEU A 129 7.13 -14.53 15.64
N LYS A 130 6.37 -14.16 16.67
CA LYS A 130 6.79 -14.20 18.08
C LYS A 130 8.11 -13.48 18.32
N SER A 131 8.28 -12.34 17.68
CA SER A 131 9.49 -11.50 17.71
C SER A 131 9.14 -10.09 18.17
N GLU A 132 10.10 -9.43 18.84
CA GLU A 132 9.96 -8.00 19.16
C GLU A 132 10.11 -7.16 17.91
N ILE A 133 9.32 -6.07 17.82
CA ILE A 133 9.44 -5.09 16.74
C ILE A 133 10.84 -4.46 16.75
N GLY A 134 11.46 -4.32 15.60
CA GLY A 134 12.83 -3.86 15.45
C GLY A 134 13.86 -5.00 15.43
N SER A 135 13.51 -6.23 15.82
CA SER A 135 14.37 -7.41 15.78
C SER A 135 14.31 -8.06 14.38
N ALA A 136 13.58 -9.17 14.21
CA ALA A 136 13.43 -9.84 12.92
C ALA A 136 12.59 -9.01 11.93
N VAL A 137 11.60 -8.26 12.44
CA VAL A 137 10.74 -7.37 11.68
C VAL A 137 10.96 -5.95 12.14
N GLY A 138 11.38 -5.08 11.24
CA GLY A 138 11.50 -3.66 11.48
C GLY A 138 10.58 -2.83 10.60
N TYR A 139 10.49 -1.54 10.88
CA TYR A 139 9.82 -0.60 9.99
C TYR A 139 10.58 0.72 9.91
N LYS A 140 10.43 1.38 8.74
CA LYS A 140 10.98 2.71 8.50
C LYS A 140 9.93 3.62 7.87
N VAL A 141 9.67 4.73 8.54
CA VAL A 141 8.83 5.81 8.05
C VAL A 141 9.58 7.13 8.20
N ARG A 142 9.04 8.21 7.64
CA ARG A 142 9.71 9.52 7.72
C ARG A 142 10.05 9.88 9.18
N PHE A 143 11.32 10.13 9.45
CA PHE A 143 11.90 10.46 10.78
C PHE A 143 11.94 9.32 11.81
N THR A 144 11.60 8.10 11.44
CA THR A 144 11.61 6.97 12.37
C THR A 144 12.15 5.73 11.67
N ASP A 145 13.17 5.11 12.23
CA ASP A 145 13.72 3.84 11.76
C ASP A 145 13.89 2.89 12.95
N HIS A 146 13.12 1.82 12.94
CA HIS A 146 13.17 0.72 13.92
C HIS A 146 13.57 -0.58 13.21
N THR A 147 14.70 -0.55 12.49
CA THR A 147 15.21 -1.72 11.76
C THR A 147 16.58 -2.08 12.32
N SER A 148 16.72 -3.24 12.94
CA SER A 148 18.03 -3.75 13.41
C SER A 148 18.87 -4.28 12.25
N ARG A 149 20.15 -4.57 12.52
CA ARG A 149 21.05 -5.23 11.56
C ARG A 149 20.65 -6.67 11.28
N ASP A 150 19.98 -7.31 12.22
CA ASP A 150 19.54 -8.71 12.12
C ASP A 150 18.13 -8.83 11.52
N ALA A 151 17.48 -7.72 11.19
CA ALA A 151 16.19 -7.75 10.55
C ALA A 151 16.23 -8.52 9.21
N CYS A 152 15.17 -9.27 8.97
CA CYS A 152 14.94 -9.98 7.70
C CYS A 152 13.75 -9.38 6.92
N VAL A 153 12.80 -8.73 7.61
CA VAL A 153 11.67 -8.02 7.02
C VAL A 153 11.70 -6.55 7.43
N LYS A 154 11.52 -5.65 6.46
CA LYS A 154 11.47 -4.21 6.69
C LYS A 154 10.24 -3.61 6.02
N LEU A 155 9.30 -3.16 6.84
CA LEU A 155 8.13 -2.42 6.39
C LEU A 155 8.51 -0.94 6.18
N MET A 156 7.97 -0.32 5.14
CA MET A 156 8.24 1.09 4.87
C MET A 156 7.14 1.70 4.02
N THR A 157 7.09 3.03 3.93
CA THR A 157 6.25 3.66 2.93
C THR A 157 6.91 3.64 1.55
N ASP A 158 6.10 3.71 0.48
CA ASP A 158 6.59 3.77 -0.92
C ASP A 158 7.62 4.88 -1.10
N GLY A 159 7.38 6.04 -0.48
CA GLY A 159 8.31 7.17 -0.52
C GLY A 159 9.66 6.90 0.15
N ILE A 160 9.73 6.03 1.14
CA ILE A 160 11.00 5.62 1.78
C ILE A 160 11.79 4.70 0.84
N LEU A 161 11.16 3.67 0.26
CA LEU A 161 11.85 2.81 -0.71
C LEU A 161 12.37 3.64 -1.89
N LEU A 162 11.56 4.57 -2.36
CA LEU A 162 11.94 5.48 -3.43
C LEU A 162 13.11 6.39 -3.05
N ALA A 163 13.18 6.87 -1.80
CA ALA A 163 14.32 7.65 -1.32
C ALA A 163 15.61 6.80 -1.24
N GLU A 164 15.48 5.53 -0.88
CA GLU A 164 16.62 4.61 -0.81
C GLU A 164 17.25 4.32 -2.18
N THR A 165 16.50 4.43 -3.28
CA THR A 165 17.08 4.30 -4.63
C THR A 165 18.15 5.35 -4.94
N GLN A 166 18.19 6.47 -4.21
CA GLN A 166 19.21 7.51 -4.40
C GLN A 166 20.59 7.06 -3.91
N THR A 167 20.64 6.25 -2.85
CA THR A 167 21.89 5.74 -2.26
C THR A 167 22.19 4.31 -2.67
N ASP A 168 21.15 3.50 -2.90
CA ASP A 168 21.24 2.12 -3.36
C ASP A 168 20.46 1.94 -4.68
N ARG A 169 21.04 2.37 -5.78
CA ARG A 169 20.43 2.36 -7.12
C ARG A 169 20.03 0.97 -7.61
N TYR A 170 20.66 -0.06 -7.10
CA TYR A 170 20.35 -1.45 -7.46
C TYR A 170 19.46 -2.15 -6.43
N LEU A 171 19.05 -1.43 -5.37
CA LEU A 171 18.31 -2.00 -4.24
C LEU A 171 19.00 -3.29 -3.73
N ALA A 172 20.33 -3.24 -3.68
CA ALA A 172 21.20 -4.37 -3.34
C ALA A 172 21.02 -4.82 -1.89
N THR A 173 20.48 -3.95 -1.04
CA THR A 173 20.05 -4.25 0.34
C THR A 173 18.93 -5.29 0.40
N TYR A 174 18.14 -5.42 -0.67
CA TYR A 174 16.95 -6.27 -0.73
C TYR A 174 17.17 -7.51 -1.60
N ASP A 175 16.66 -8.64 -1.16
CA ASP A 175 16.50 -9.84 -1.99
C ASP A 175 15.06 -10.04 -2.47
N THR A 176 14.11 -9.43 -1.79
CA THR A 176 12.69 -9.45 -2.15
C THR A 176 12.07 -8.06 -1.88
N ILE A 177 11.20 -7.61 -2.77
CA ILE A 177 10.42 -6.38 -2.61
C ILE A 177 8.96 -6.73 -2.79
N ILE A 178 8.13 -6.30 -1.85
CA ILE A 178 6.67 -6.41 -1.90
C ILE A 178 6.11 -4.99 -2.05
N ILE A 179 5.46 -4.71 -3.18
CA ILE A 179 4.70 -3.48 -3.41
C ILE A 179 3.25 -3.78 -3.07
N ASP A 180 2.83 -3.37 -1.88
CA ASP A 180 1.48 -3.63 -1.39
C ASP A 180 0.51 -2.54 -1.78
N GLU A 181 -0.78 -2.91 -1.98
CA GLU A 181 -1.86 -2.02 -2.38
C GLU A 181 -1.55 -1.22 -3.66
N ALA A 182 -0.90 -1.87 -4.65
CA ALA A 182 -0.45 -1.20 -5.88
C ALA A 182 -1.60 -0.54 -6.67
N HIS A 183 -2.84 -0.98 -6.48
CA HIS A 183 -4.04 -0.39 -7.06
C HIS A 183 -4.36 1.03 -6.54
N GLU A 184 -3.74 1.48 -5.43
CA GLU A 184 -3.87 2.88 -5.00
C GLU A 184 -3.23 3.85 -6.01
N ARG A 185 -2.33 3.36 -6.89
CA ARG A 185 -1.77 4.11 -8.00
C ARG A 185 -1.27 5.50 -7.60
N SER A 186 -0.63 5.60 -6.41
CA SER A 186 0.06 6.82 -6.01
C SER A 186 1.22 7.13 -6.96
N LEU A 187 1.64 8.40 -7.01
CA LEU A 187 2.78 8.83 -7.83
C LEU A 187 4.05 8.04 -7.50
N ASN A 188 4.27 7.72 -6.22
CA ASN A 188 5.41 6.92 -5.79
C ASN A 188 5.32 5.47 -6.27
N ILE A 189 4.13 4.85 -6.20
CA ILE A 189 3.91 3.49 -6.68
C ILE A 189 4.18 3.41 -8.18
N ASP A 190 3.57 4.27 -8.98
CA ASP A 190 3.76 4.26 -10.43
C ASP A 190 5.22 4.48 -10.83
N PHE A 191 5.93 5.36 -10.11
CA PHE A 191 7.35 5.55 -10.32
C PHE A 191 8.18 4.31 -9.93
N LEU A 192 7.89 3.68 -8.77
CA LEU A 192 8.58 2.46 -8.34
C LEU A 192 8.36 1.31 -9.31
N LEU A 193 7.16 1.13 -9.85
CA LEU A 193 6.87 0.09 -10.84
C LEU A 193 7.71 0.27 -12.11
N GLY A 194 7.80 1.50 -12.63
CA GLY A 194 8.66 1.81 -13.78
C GLY A 194 10.15 1.61 -13.48
N TYR A 195 10.59 2.03 -12.29
CA TYR A 195 11.96 1.84 -11.82
C TYR A 195 12.32 0.35 -11.70
N LEU A 196 11.46 -0.44 -11.09
CA LEU A 196 11.65 -1.89 -10.96
C LEU A 196 11.68 -2.56 -12.33
N LYS A 197 10.82 -2.16 -13.28
CA LYS A 197 10.87 -2.69 -14.65
C LYS A 197 12.22 -2.49 -15.31
N GLN A 198 12.86 -1.33 -15.13
CA GLN A 198 14.22 -1.07 -15.63
C GLN A 198 15.31 -1.79 -14.83
N LEU A 199 15.10 -2.03 -13.55
CA LEU A 199 16.08 -2.65 -12.65
C LEU A 199 16.17 -4.16 -12.81
N LEU A 200 15.05 -4.84 -12.96
CA LEU A 200 14.93 -6.30 -12.91
C LEU A 200 15.85 -7.05 -13.88
N PRO A 201 16.09 -6.60 -15.13
CA PRO A 201 17.07 -7.24 -16.02
C PRO A 201 18.50 -7.24 -15.46
N ARG A 202 18.82 -6.27 -14.60
CA ARG A 202 20.15 -6.15 -13.95
C ARG A 202 20.24 -6.85 -12.59
N ARG A 203 19.10 -7.24 -12.06
CA ARG A 203 18.95 -7.92 -10.76
C ARG A 203 18.10 -9.19 -10.92
N PRO A 204 18.58 -10.21 -11.65
CA PRO A 204 17.83 -11.46 -11.88
C PRO A 204 17.56 -12.24 -10.58
N ASP A 205 18.28 -11.93 -9.52
CA ASP A 205 18.13 -12.52 -8.18
C ASP A 205 17.02 -11.87 -7.33
N LEU A 206 16.62 -10.64 -7.67
CA LEU A 206 15.60 -9.88 -6.95
C LEU A 206 14.21 -10.43 -7.28
N LYS A 207 13.44 -10.77 -6.24
CA LYS A 207 12.04 -11.11 -6.37
C LYS A 207 11.16 -9.89 -6.10
N VAL A 208 10.13 -9.70 -6.90
CA VAL A 208 9.16 -8.63 -6.71
C VAL A 208 7.76 -9.22 -6.64
N LEU A 209 7.07 -8.92 -5.55
CA LEU A 209 5.66 -9.26 -5.38
C LEU A 209 4.84 -7.98 -5.46
N ILE A 210 3.76 -8.02 -6.19
CA ILE A 210 2.84 -6.89 -6.32
C ILE A 210 1.48 -7.35 -5.83
N THR A 211 0.97 -6.70 -4.79
CA THR A 211 -0.40 -6.97 -4.37
C THR A 211 -1.35 -5.91 -4.90
N SER A 212 -2.53 -6.34 -5.27
CA SER A 212 -3.57 -5.46 -5.82
C SER A 212 -4.95 -5.95 -5.40
N ALA A 213 -5.93 -5.06 -5.40
CA ALA A 213 -7.32 -5.47 -5.54
C ALA A 213 -7.53 -6.11 -6.94
N THR A 214 -8.55 -6.93 -7.10
CA THR A 214 -8.76 -7.81 -8.27
C THR A 214 -8.73 -7.13 -9.64
N ILE A 215 -8.89 -5.85 -9.72
CA ILE A 215 -9.28 -5.08 -10.91
C ILE A 215 -8.11 -4.73 -11.83
N ASP A 216 -6.91 -4.45 -11.28
CA ASP A 216 -5.75 -3.97 -12.06
C ASP A 216 -4.69 -5.07 -12.33
N ALA A 217 -4.97 -6.30 -11.96
CA ALA A 217 -3.98 -7.38 -11.99
C ALA A 217 -3.40 -7.64 -13.40
N GLU A 218 -4.24 -7.59 -14.43
CA GLU A 218 -3.80 -7.79 -15.80
C GLU A 218 -2.88 -6.69 -16.31
N ARG A 219 -3.15 -5.42 -15.95
CA ARG A 219 -2.26 -4.30 -16.29
C ARG A 219 -0.86 -4.47 -15.68
N PHE A 220 -0.78 -4.90 -14.42
CA PHE A 220 0.51 -5.20 -13.79
C PHE A 220 1.21 -6.38 -14.46
N SER A 221 0.47 -7.43 -14.82
CA SER A 221 1.01 -8.58 -15.54
C SER A 221 1.64 -8.15 -16.87
N GLN A 222 0.90 -7.41 -17.70
CA GLN A 222 1.38 -6.91 -18.99
C GLN A 222 2.58 -5.97 -18.81
N HIS A 223 2.56 -5.10 -17.80
CA HIS A 223 3.68 -4.22 -17.48
C HIS A 223 4.97 -5.01 -17.18
N PHE A 224 4.88 -6.14 -16.50
CA PHE A 224 6.00 -7.03 -16.20
C PHE A 224 6.07 -8.26 -17.11
N ASN A 225 5.81 -8.06 -18.42
CA ASN A 225 6.04 -9.04 -19.48
C ASN A 225 5.27 -10.36 -19.28
N GLY A 226 4.05 -10.31 -18.80
CA GLY A 226 3.22 -11.49 -18.56
C GLY A 226 3.51 -12.20 -17.25
N ALA A 227 3.92 -11.45 -16.22
CA ALA A 227 4.11 -11.99 -14.86
C ALA A 227 2.84 -12.74 -14.38
N PRO A 228 2.98 -13.90 -13.71
CA PRO A 228 1.84 -14.68 -13.26
C PRO A 228 0.97 -13.90 -12.28
N VAL A 229 -0.34 -14.05 -12.45
CA VAL A 229 -1.37 -13.50 -11.57
C VAL A 229 -1.99 -14.61 -10.78
N LEU A 230 -1.98 -14.49 -9.46
CA LEU A 230 -2.66 -15.40 -8.53
C LEU A 230 -3.79 -14.65 -7.85
N GLU A 231 -4.99 -15.16 -7.99
CA GLU A 231 -6.16 -14.59 -7.35
C GLU A 231 -6.45 -15.30 -6.04
N VAL A 232 -6.46 -14.56 -4.95
CA VAL A 232 -6.83 -15.01 -3.60
C VAL A 232 -8.23 -14.53 -3.32
N SER A 233 -9.23 -15.38 -3.45
CA SER A 233 -10.60 -15.05 -3.11
C SER A 233 -10.73 -14.88 -1.59
N GLY A 234 -11.23 -13.72 -1.16
CA GLY A 234 -11.55 -13.47 0.24
C GLY A 234 -12.81 -14.26 0.66
N ARG A 235 -12.87 -14.71 1.91
CA ARG A 235 -14.14 -15.12 2.53
C ARG A 235 -14.86 -13.85 2.94
N THR A 236 -15.71 -13.33 2.04
CA THR A 236 -16.57 -12.19 2.36
C THR A 236 -17.99 -12.69 2.63
N TYR A 237 -18.58 -12.13 3.65
CA TYR A 237 -20.00 -12.32 3.91
C TYR A 237 -20.82 -11.39 3.01
N PRO A 238 -22.08 -11.75 2.70
CA PRO A 238 -22.95 -10.89 1.90
C PRO A 238 -23.11 -9.50 2.52
N VAL A 239 -23.08 -8.48 1.68
CA VAL A 239 -23.35 -7.09 2.05
C VAL A 239 -24.58 -6.61 1.32
N GLU A 240 -25.60 -6.25 2.09
CA GLU A 240 -26.79 -5.60 1.58
C GLU A 240 -26.49 -4.13 1.27
N ILE A 241 -26.76 -3.67 0.06
CA ILE A 241 -26.57 -2.28 -0.36
C ILE A 241 -27.90 -1.55 -0.39
N LEU A 242 -28.01 -0.48 0.39
CA LEU A 242 -29.17 0.39 0.44
C LEU A 242 -28.80 1.78 -0.10
N TYR A 243 -29.62 2.31 -0.98
CA TYR A 243 -29.45 3.66 -1.52
C TYR A 243 -30.39 4.65 -0.82
N ARG A 244 -29.82 5.74 -0.28
CA ARG A 244 -30.52 6.82 0.44
C ARG A 244 -29.98 8.16 -0.07
N PRO A 245 -30.35 8.56 -1.31
CA PRO A 245 -29.81 9.80 -1.89
C PRO A 245 -30.25 11.03 -1.10
N LEU A 246 -29.36 12.02 -1.02
CA LEU A 246 -29.70 13.34 -0.50
C LEU A 246 -30.74 14.00 -1.43
N THR A 247 -31.71 14.69 -0.87
CA THR A 247 -32.87 15.20 -1.60
C THR A 247 -32.81 16.70 -1.93
N SER A 248 -31.76 17.41 -1.46
CA SER A 248 -31.58 18.85 -1.62
C SER A 248 -31.43 19.29 -3.07
N LYS A 249 -31.95 20.47 -3.35
CA LYS A 249 -31.82 21.17 -4.65
C LYS A 249 -30.82 22.34 -4.60
N ASP A 250 -30.40 22.78 -3.42
CA ASP A 250 -29.56 23.96 -3.22
C ASP A 250 -28.21 23.57 -2.57
N GLU A 251 -27.11 24.13 -3.10
CA GLU A 251 -25.75 23.80 -2.64
C GLU A 251 -25.48 24.30 -1.21
N ASP A 252 -26.11 25.37 -0.75
CA ASP A 252 -25.92 25.94 0.60
C ASP A 252 -26.55 25.08 1.70
N ASP A 253 -27.60 24.29 1.40
CA ASP A 253 -28.25 23.37 2.33
C ASP A 253 -27.59 21.97 2.36
N ALA A 254 -26.71 21.67 1.40
CA ALA A 254 -26.12 20.34 1.21
C ALA A 254 -25.28 19.86 2.40
N GLU A 255 -24.65 20.74 3.17
CA GLU A 255 -23.83 20.36 4.34
C GLU A 255 -24.72 19.96 5.53
N VAL A 256 -25.80 20.69 5.78
CA VAL A 256 -26.76 20.38 6.85
C VAL A 256 -27.47 19.06 6.53
N GLU A 257 -27.86 18.87 5.29
CA GLU A 257 -28.51 17.63 4.83
C GLU A 257 -27.58 16.41 4.92
N LEU A 258 -26.27 16.57 4.65
CA LEU A 258 -25.33 15.45 4.76
C LEU A 258 -25.20 14.96 6.20
N THR A 259 -25.12 15.85 7.17
CA THR A 259 -25.03 15.48 8.59
C THR A 259 -26.31 14.84 9.09
N ASP A 260 -27.47 15.36 8.70
CA ASP A 260 -28.77 14.80 9.05
C ASP A 260 -28.97 13.42 8.41
N ALA A 261 -28.61 13.26 7.14
CA ALA A 261 -28.65 11.96 6.47
C ALA A 261 -27.73 10.90 7.10
N ILE A 262 -26.58 11.31 7.64
CA ILE A 262 -25.69 10.41 8.39
C ILE A 262 -26.35 9.97 9.70
N VAL A 263 -27.01 10.89 10.42
CA VAL A 263 -27.73 10.55 11.66
C VAL A 263 -28.88 9.60 11.35
N ASP A 264 -29.70 9.90 10.33
CA ASP A 264 -30.82 9.05 9.92
C ASP A 264 -30.37 7.66 9.46
N ALA A 265 -29.26 7.58 8.70
CA ALA A 265 -28.67 6.32 8.28
C ALA A 265 -28.13 5.51 9.49
N ALA A 266 -27.51 6.18 10.48
CA ALA A 266 -27.07 5.53 11.70
C ALA A 266 -28.25 4.99 12.52
N ASP A 267 -29.36 5.73 12.56
CA ASP A 267 -30.59 5.30 13.22
C ASP A 267 -31.26 4.14 12.48
N GLU A 268 -31.27 4.16 11.15
CA GLU A 268 -31.75 3.03 10.33
C GLU A 268 -30.92 1.78 10.59
N LEU A 269 -29.59 1.88 10.55
CA LEU A 269 -28.67 0.74 10.78
C LEU A 269 -28.79 0.16 12.19
N ALA A 270 -29.12 0.98 13.18
CA ALA A 270 -29.34 0.49 14.53
C ALA A 270 -30.52 -0.47 14.67
N ARG A 271 -31.48 -0.39 13.78
CA ARG A 271 -32.64 -1.30 13.75
C ARG A 271 -32.28 -2.69 13.21
N TYR A 272 -31.18 -2.81 12.47
CA TYR A 272 -30.66 -4.10 11.99
C TYR A 272 -29.97 -4.92 13.09
N GLY A 273 -29.66 -4.31 14.24
CA GLY A 273 -29.09 -5.00 15.39
C GLY A 273 -27.77 -4.41 15.88
N GLU A 274 -27.06 -5.18 16.71
CA GLU A 274 -25.77 -4.79 17.27
C GLU A 274 -24.65 -4.84 16.23
N GLY A 275 -23.65 -3.98 16.37
CA GLY A 275 -22.45 -3.91 15.51
C GLY A 275 -21.99 -2.47 15.30
N ASP A 276 -20.72 -2.31 15.01
CA ASP A 276 -20.09 -1.01 14.80
C ASP A 276 -20.38 -0.46 13.41
N ILE A 277 -20.41 0.86 13.31
CA ILE A 277 -20.69 1.60 12.07
C ILE A 277 -19.41 2.31 11.62
N LEU A 278 -19.04 2.16 10.35
CA LEU A 278 -17.97 2.93 9.71
C LEU A 278 -18.60 3.92 8.72
N VAL A 279 -18.31 5.22 8.91
CA VAL A 279 -18.83 6.28 8.06
C VAL A 279 -17.68 6.86 7.23
N PHE A 280 -17.79 6.86 5.91
CA PHE A 280 -16.83 7.47 5.01
C PHE A 280 -17.19 8.91 4.68
N LEU A 281 -16.27 9.82 5.00
CA LEU A 281 -16.38 11.27 4.84
C LEU A 281 -15.19 11.84 4.06
N PRO A 282 -15.38 12.95 3.32
CA PRO A 282 -14.31 13.48 2.47
C PRO A 282 -13.14 14.10 3.25
N GLY A 283 -13.36 14.63 4.45
CA GLY A 283 -12.30 15.30 5.19
C GLY A 283 -12.55 15.48 6.67
N GLU A 284 -11.57 16.10 7.34
CA GLU A 284 -11.57 16.31 8.79
C GLU A 284 -12.68 17.26 9.25
N ARG A 285 -13.02 18.28 8.43
CA ARG A 285 -14.10 19.22 8.71
C ARG A 285 -15.42 18.47 8.80
N GLU A 286 -15.75 17.71 7.78
CA GLU A 286 -17.00 16.95 7.68
C GLU A 286 -17.07 15.85 8.77
N ILE A 287 -15.94 15.27 9.17
CA ILE A 287 -15.87 14.34 10.31
C ILE A 287 -16.26 15.03 11.61
N ARG A 288 -15.78 16.26 11.85
CA ARG A 288 -16.13 17.02 13.08
C ARG A 288 -17.61 17.40 13.11
N GLU A 289 -18.15 17.86 12.01
CA GLU A 289 -19.55 18.22 11.87
C GLU A 289 -20.48 17.01 12.07
N ALA A 290 -20.18 15.88 11.43
CA ALA A 290 -20.92 14.63 11.63
C ALA A 290 -20.79 14.11 13.07
N ALA A 291 -19.60 14.22 13.70
CA ALA A 291 -19.41 13.83 15.10
C ALA A 291 -20.26 14.68 16.06
N GLU A 292 -20.38 15.98 15.80
CA GLU A 292 -21.20 16.86 16.60
C GLU A 292 -22.69 16.57 16.44
N ALA A 293 -23.16 16.35 15.20
CA ALA A 293 -24.54 15.99 14.90
C ALA A 293 -24.95 14.66 15.57
N LEU A 294 -24.11 13.62 15.47
CA LEU A 294 -24.32 12.33 16.10
C LEU A 294 -24.36 12.42 17.64
N ARG A 295 -23.51 13.25 18.26
CA ARG A 295 -23.52 13.46 19.73
C ARG A 295 -24.76 14.21 20.22
N LYS A 296 -25.31 15.08 19.38
CA LYS A 296 -26.57 15.80 19.70
C LYS A 296 -27.81 14.91 19.56
N SER A 297 -27.73 13.84 18.75
CA SER A 297 -28.84 12.90 18.59
C SER A 297 -29.14 12.19 19.91
N THR A 298 -30.41 12.25 20.33
CA THR A 298 -30.87 11.59 21.55
C THR A 298 -30.81 10.07 21.47
N LEU A 299 -30.93 9.51 20.27
CA LEU A 299 -30.88 8.06 20.01
C LEU A 299 -29.47 7.50 20.09
N ARG A 300 -28.44 8.36 19.92
CA ARG A 300 -27.01 7.94 19.85
C ARG A 300 -26.21 8.31 21.12
N ARG A 301 -26.85 8.73 22.19
CA ARG A 301 -26.15 9.15 23.44
C ARG A 301 -25.23 8.09 24.05
N ASN A 302 -25.51 6.83 23.82
CA ASN A 302 -24.71 5.72 24.34
C ASN A 302 -23.63 5.22 23.37
N ASP A 303 -23.61 5.70 22.13
CA ASP A 303 -22.64 5.27 21.12
C ASP A 303 -21.30 6.01 21.33
N GLU A 304 -20.19 5.34 21.06
CA GLU A 304 -18.85 5.92 21.09
C GLU A 304 -18.50 6.45 19.71
N ILE A 305 -18.32 7.77 19.56
CA ILE A 305 -18.05 8.40 18.27
C ILE A 305 -16.54 8.67 18.17
N LEU A 306 -15.88 8.00 17.22
CA LEU A 306 -14.44 7.97 17.04
C LEU A 306 -14.03 8.51 15.67
N PRO A 307 -13.30 9.64 15.61
CA PRO A 307 -12.74 10.11 14.33
C PRO A 307 -11.54 9.28 13.92
N LEU A 308 -11.36 9.06 12.59
CA LEU A 308 -10.21 8.35 12.00
C LEU A 308 -9.70 9.07 10.76
N PHE A 309 -8.62 9.82 10.90
CA PHE A 309 -7.91 10.51 9.81
C PHE A 309 -6.40 10.54 10.04
N ALA A 310 -5.63 10.86 8.99
CA ALA A 310 -4.19 10.68 8.95
C ALA A 310 -3.37 11.47 10.01
N ARG A 311 -3.93 12.53 10.59
CA ARG A 311 -3.25 13.41 11.58
C ARG A 311 -3.51 13.06 13.03
N LEU A 312 -4.32 12.03 13.32
CA LEU A 312 -4.59 11.61 14.68
C LEU A 312 -3.34 11.14 15.40
N SER A 313 -3.29 11.38 16.71
CA SER A 313 -2.25 10.83 17.57
C SER A 313 -2.33 9.30 17.67
N HIS A 314 -1.21 8.67 18.02
CA HIS A 314 -1.16 7.22 18.20
C HIS A 314 -2.16 6.70 19.25
N ALA A 315 -2.34 7.44 20.34
CA ALA A 315 -3.27 7.04 21.41
C ALA A 315 -4.74 7.05 20.96
N GLU A 316 -5.12 8.03 20.12
CA GLU A 316 -6.46 8.10 19.55
C GLU A 316 -6.70 6.98 18.54
N GLN A 317 -5.70 6.67 17.70
CA GLN A 317 -5.76 5.55 16.77
C GLN A 317 -5.86 4.22 17.50
N HIS A 318 -5.08 4.02 18.57
CA HIS A 318 -5.08 2.78 19.36
C HIS A 318 -6.47 2.44 19.89
N LYS A 319 -7.25 3.42 20.35
CA LYS A 319 -8.64 3.21 20.81
C LYS A 319 -9.55 2.61 19.73
N ILE A 320 -9.31 2.96 18.48
CA ILE A 320 -10.13 2.48 17.35
C ILE A 320 -9.82 1.00 17.05
N PHE A 321 -8.56 0.61 17.12
CA PHE A 321 -8.11 -0.74 16.80
C PHE A 321 -8.21 -1.74 17.96
N HIS A 322 -8.27 -1.27 19.20
CA HIS A 322 -8.37 -2.08 20.42
C HIS A 322 -9.60 -1.69 21.22
N PRO A 323 -10.80 -2.11 20.76
CA PRO A 323 -12.04 -1.78 21.46
C PRO A 323 -12.07 -2.42 22.85
N THR A 324 -12.31 -1.61 23.88
CA THR A 324 -12.36 -2.06 25.27
C THR A 324 -13.76 -2.03 25.87
N GLY A 325 -14.75 -1.50 25.14
CA GLY A 325 -16.09 -1.25 25.64
C GLY A 325 -17.18 -2.13 25.03
N ALA A 326 -18.30 -2.25 25.76
CA ALA A 326 -19.52 -2.90 25.29
C ALA A 326 -20.43 -1.98 24.48
N LYS A 327 -20.02 -0.72 24.22
CA LYS A 327 -20.82 0.25 23.47
C LYS A 327 -20.59 0.11 21.98
N ARG A 328 -21.63 0.40 21.19
CA ARG A 328 -21.50 0.54 19.73
C ARG A 328 -20.53 1.69 19.44
N ARG A 329 -19.62 1.45 18.49
CA ARG A 329 -18.73 2.49 17.97
C ARG A 329 -19.25 3.00 16.63
N ILE A 330 -19.19 4.32 16.45
CA ILE A 330 -19.38 4.97 15.14
C ILE A 330 -18.04 5.59 14.76
N VAL A 331 -17.33 4.95 13.84
CA VAL A 331 -16.01 5.39 13.37
C VAL A 331 -16.21 6.28 12.15
N LEU A 332 -15.82 7.56 12.27
CA LEU A 332 -15.92 8.55 11.20
C LEU A 332 -14.57 8.65 10.51
N ALA A 333 -14.45 8.16 9.28
CA ALA A 333 -13.18 8.01 8.60
C ALA A 333 -13.13 8.71 7.25
N THR A 334 -11.93 9.16 6.87
CA THR A 334 -11.61 9.47 5.48
C THR A 334 -11.30 8.18 4.73
N ASN A 335 -10.88 8.29 3.47
CA ASN A 335 -10.40 7.14 2.67
C ASN A 335 -9.22 6.38 3.31
N VAL A 336 -8.71 6.80 4.46
CA VAL A 336 -7.69 6.05 5.24
C VAL A 336 -8.19 4.66 5.66
N ALA A 337 -9.50 4.52 5.89
CA ALA A 337 -10.14 3.25 6.23
C ALA A 337 -10.62 2.46 5.00
N GLU A 338 -10.41 2.97 3.79
CA GLU A 338 -10.88 2.33 2.55
C GLU A 338 -10.00 1.14 2.15
N THR A 339 -8.69 1.25 2.30
CA THR A 339 -7.73 0.22 1.85
C THR A 339 -6.79 -0.24 2.96
N SER A 340 -5.96 0.64 3.47
CA SER A 340 -4.77 0.32 4.25
C SER A 340 -5.03 -0.06 5.72
N LEU A 341 -6.21 0.23 6.27
CA LEU A 341 -6.51 -0.03 7.68
C LEU A 341 -7.78 -0.86 7.82
N THR A 342 -7.67 -1.95 8.57
CA THR A 342 -8.83 -2.77 8.94
C THR A 342 -9.32 -2.37 10.33
N VAL A 343 -10.44 -1.67 10.38
CA VAL A 343 -11.13 -1.38 11.64
C VAL A 343 -11.87 -2.65 12.08
N PRO A 344 -11.55 -3.21 13.25
CA PRO A 344 -12.19 -4.44 13.71
C PRO A 344 -13.65 -4.21 14.14
N GLY A 345 -14.50 -5.20 13.98
CA GLY A 345 -15.89 -5.19 14.49
C GLY A 345 -16.90 -4.45 13.62
N ILE A 346 -16.50 -3.91 12.48
CA ILE A 346 -17.41 -3.19 11.57
C ILE A 346 -18.41 -4.15 10.94
N LYS A 347 -19.68 -3.89 11.18
CA LYS A 347 -20.82 -4.61 10.60
C LYS A 347 -21.65 -3.74 9.65
N TYR A 348 -21.54 -2.42 9.79
CA TYR A 348 -22.32 -1.45 9.03
C TYR A 348 -21.41 -0.38 8.42
N VAL A 349 -21.78 0.07 7.22
CA VAL A 349 -21.07 1.16 6.52
C VAL A 349 -22.08 2.23 6.11
N ILE A 350 -21.72 3.49 6.28
CA ILE A 350 -22.38 4.64 5.66
C ILE A 350 -21.37 5.26 4.69
N ASP A 351 -21.70 5.29 3.41
CA ASP A 351 -20.84 5.84 2.37
C ASP A 351 -21.46 7.12 1.79
N THR A 352 -20.82 8.26 2.03
CA THR A 352 -21.23 9.54 1.45
C THR A 352 -20.96 9.62 -0.05
N GLY A 353 -20.20 8.68 -0.61
CA GLY A 353 -19.81 8.68 -2.02
C GLY A 353 -18.82 9.77 -2.42
N LEU A 354 -18.21 10.45 -1.44
CA LEU A 354 -17.30 11.56 -1.63
C LEU A 354 -15.92 11.25 -1.08
N ALA A 355 -14.89 11.86 -1.70
CA ALA A 355 -13.52 11.87 -1.19
C ALA A 355 -12.84 13.19 -1.54
N ARG A 356 -11.84 13.57 -0.73
CA ARG A 356 -10.98 14.71 -1.04
C ARG A 356 -9.82 14.24 -1.91
N VAL A 357 -9.77 14.75 -3.13
CA VAL A 357 -8.82 14.35 -4.18
C VAL A 357 -7.90 15.52 -4.50
N LYS A 358 -6.60 15.24 -4.56
CA LYS A 358 -5.58 16.19 -4.94
C LYS A 358 -5.54 16.30 -6.47
N ARG A 359 -5.70 17.51 -7.00
CA ARG A 359 -5.55 17.80 -8.42
C ARG A 359 -4.60 18.99 -8.65
N TYR A 360 -3.78 18.88 -9.65
CA TYR A 360 -2.90 19.94 -10.09
C TYR A 360 -3.58 20.77 -11.17
N SER A 361 -3.57 22.09 -10.99
CA SER A 361 -4.00 23.05 -12.01
C SER A 361 -2.79 23.62 -12.74
N ALA A 362 -2.53 23.20 -13.97
CA ALA A 362 -1.46 23.74 -14.80
C ALA A 362 -1.61 25.27 -15.02
N ARG A 363 -2.85 25.78 -15.09
CA ARG A 363 -3.13 27.21 -15.26
C ARG A 363 -2.73 28.03 -14.02
N ALA A 364 -3.06 27.53 -12.82
CA ALA A 364 -2.77 28.24 -11.58
C ALA A 364 -1.41 27.82 -10.97
N LYS A 365 -0.76 26.78 -11.51
CA LYS A 365 0.49 26.16 -11.00
C LYS A 365 0.43 25.78 -9.53
N VAL A 366 -0.75 25.39 -9.05
CA VAL A 366 -0.99 24.96 -7.67
C VAL A 366 -1.71 23.64 -7.61
N GLU A 367 -1.43 22.89 -6.53
CA GLU A 367 -2.17 21.69 -6.16
C GLU A 367 -3.34 22.10 -5.27
N GLN A 368 -4.53 21.64 -5.60
CA GLN A 368 -5.77 21.89 -4.87
C GLN A 368 -6.39 20.56 -4.41
N LEU A 369 -7.07 20.61 -3.27
CA LEU A 369 -7.85 19.49 -2.76
C LEU A 369 -9.32 19.75 -3.05
N HIS A 370 -9.88 18.99 -3.97
CA HIS A 370 -11.29 19.04 -4.32
C HIS A 370 -12.06 17.90 -3.67
N VAL A 371 -13.30 18.18 -3.25
CA VAL A 371 -14.23 17.14 -2.87
C VAL A 371 -14.89 16.62 -4.16
N GLU A 372 -14.70 15.34 -4.44
CA GLU A 372 -15.16 14.70 -5.67
C GLU A 372 -15.92 13.41 -5.36
N LYS A 373 -16.76 13.00 -6.31
CA LYS A 373 -17.40 11.69 -6.27
C LYS A 373 -16.36 10.59 -6.42
N ILE A 374 -16.45 9.55 -5.59
CA ILE A 374 -15.57 8.38 -5.70
C ILE A 374 -15.95 7.51 -6.88
N SER A 375 -15.02 6.69 -7.36
CA SER A 375 -15.28 5.68 -8.40
C SER A 375 -16.16 4.53 -7.89
N GLN A 376 -16.70 3.73 -8.82
CA GLN A 376 -17.43 2.52 -8.48
C GLN A 376 -16.57 1.53 -7.68
N ALA A 377 -15.31 1.36 -8.07
CA ALA A 377 -14.36 0.49 -7.37
C ALA A 377 -14.15 0.92 -5.92
N ALA A 378 -13.95 2.22 -5.67
CA ALA A 378 -13.83 2.76 -4.32
C ALA A 378 -15.10 2.52 -3.48
N ALA A 379 -16.29 2.73 -4.08
CA ALA A 379 -17.55 2.46 -3.40
C ALA A 379 -17.75 0.96 -3.07
N ARG A 380 -17.29 0.04 -3.94
CA ARG A 380 -17.27 -1.40 -3.65
C ARG A 380 -16.29 -1.73 -2.53
N GLN A 381 -15.09 -1.13 -2.50
CA GLN A 381 -14.12 -1.33 -1.43
C GLN A 381 -14.65 -0.85 -0.07
N ARG A 382 -15.33 0.32 -0.04
CA ARG A 382 -15.97 0.86 1.16
C ARG A 382 -17.06 -0.07 1.69
N SER A 383 -17.96 -0.53 0.83
CA SER A 383 -19.03 -1.47 1.23
C SER A 383 -18.45 -2.80 1.71
N GLY A 384 -17.37 -3.30 1.11
CA GLY A 384 -16.68 -4.53 1.55
C GLY A 384 -16.13 -4.48 2.98
N ARG A 385 -16.07 -3.29 3.61
CA ARG A 385 -15.60 -3.16 4.99
C ARG A 385 -16.53 -3.78 6.03
N CYS A 386 -17.83 -3.86 5.77
CA CYS A 386 -18.80 -4.48 6.68
C CYS A 386 -19.05 -5.98 6.44
N GLY A 387 -18.54 -6.55 5.33
CA GLY A 387 -18.69 -7.99 5.02
C GLY A 387 -17.53 -8.89 5.47
N ARG A 388 -16.71 -8.47 6.42
CA ARG A 388 -15.48 -9.19 6.81
C ARG A 388 -15.68 -10.22 7.91
N VAL A 389 -16.55 -9.94 8.86
CA VAL A 389 -16.75 -10.76 10.07
C VAL A 389 -18.10 -11.46 10.04
N SER A 390 -19.10 -10.81 9.46
CA SER A 390 -20.48 -11.29 9.33
C SER A 390 -21.14 -10.62 8.14
N ALA A 391 -22.36 -11.07 7.79
CA ALA A 391 -23.21 -10.33 6.86
C ALA A 391 -23.40 -8.89 7.36
N GLY A 392 -23.26 -7.93 6.44
CA GLY A 392 -23.28 -6.52 6.74
C GLY A 392 -24.29 -5.74 5.91
N VAL A 393 -24.49 -4.46 6.26
CA VAL A 393 -25.32 -3.53 5.50
C VAL A 393 -24.52 -2.26 5.21
N CYS A 394 -24.59 -1.81 3.96
CA CYS A 394 -24.00 -0.55 3.53
C CYS A 394 -25.08 0.39 3.03
N ILE A 395 -25.24 1.55 3.68
CA ILE A 395 -26.08 2.64 3.20
C ILE A 395 -25.23 3.59 2.38
N ARG A 396 -25.59 3.79 1.11
CA ARG A 396 -25.02 4.78 0.20
C ARG A 396 -25.89 6.03 0.17
N LEU A 397 -25.34 7.18 0.54
CA LEU A 397 -26.06 8.46 0.55
C LEU A 397 -26.11 9.12 -0.86
N PHE A 398 -26.22 8.29 -1.89
CA PHE A 398 -26.37 8.66 -3.30
C PHE A 398 -27.23 7.62 -4.00
N SER A 399 -27.73 7.93 -5.20
CA SER A 399 -28.63 7.02 -5.91
C SER A 399 -27.89 5.91 -6.66
N GLU A 400 -28.59 4.85 -7.04
CA GLU A 400 -28.03 3.78 -7.86
C GLU A 400 -27.71 4.28 -9.27
N GLU A 401 -28.50 5.20 -9.83
CA GLU A 401 -28.19 5.84 -11.11
C GLU A 401 -26.90 6.65 -11.03
N ASP A 402 -26.69 7.40 -9.93
CA ASP A 402 -25.43 8.11 -9.70
C ASP A 402 -24.26 7.14 -9.61
N PHE A 403 -24.40 6.04 -8.87
CA PHE A 403 -23.38 5.00 -8.79
C PHE A 403 -23.01 4.44 -10.18
N ASN A 404 -24.00 4.10 -10.99
CA ASN A 404 -23.79 3.52 -12.31
C ASN A 404 -23.19 4.51 -13.31
N SER A 405 -23.37 5.81 -13.11
CA SER A 405 -22.82 6.89 -13.94
C SER A 405 -21.35 7.23 -13.61
N ARG A 406 -20.84 6.76 -12.45
CA ARG A 406 -19.48 7.06 -12.00
C ARG A 406 -18.43 6.29 -12.82
N THR A 407 -17.20 6.83 -12.88
CA THR A 407 -16.07 6.12 -13.45
C THR A 407 -15.86 4.79 -12.73
N GLU A 408 -15.47 3.78 -13.47
CA GLU A 408 -15.23 2.45 -12.91
C GLU A 408 -14.08 2.48 -11.89
N PHE A 409 -12.98 3.19 -12.23
CA PHE A 409 -11.79 3.34 -11.39
C PHE A 409 -11.43 4.81 -11.17
N THR A 410 -10.67 5.05 -10.11
CA THR A 410 -10.10 6.36 -9.82
C THR A 410 -8.88 6.61 -10.73
N ASP A 411 -8.76 7.80 -11.30
CA ASP A 411 -7.59 8.19 -12.08
C ASP A 411 -6.29 8.04 -11.27
N PRO A 412 -5.24 7.43 -11.83
CA PRO A 412 -3.94 7.38 -11.19
C PRO A 412 -3.41 8.79 -10.83
N GLU A 413 -2.64 8.89 -9.76
CA GLU A 413 -2.09 10.18 -9.33
C GLU A 413 -1.18 10.81 -10.39
N ILE A 414 -0.48 9.99 -11.18
CA ILE A 414 0.44 10.45 -12.23
C ILE A 414 -0.22 11.26 -13.34
N VAL A 415 -1.50 11.01 -13.62
CA VAL A 415 -2.23 11.76 -14.68
C VAL A 415 -2.94 13.00 -14.16
N ARG A 416 -2.86 13.31 -12.86
CA ARG A 416 -3.56 14.43 -12.21
C ARG A 416 -2.69 15.28 -11.27
N SER A 417 -1.38 14.99 -11.17
CA SER A 417 -0.44 15.67 -10.27
C SER A 417 0.64 16.43 -11.04
N ASN A 418 1.28 17.40 -10.38
CA ASN A 418 2.50 18.02 -10.90
C ASN A 418 3.65 17.01 -10.93
N LEU A 419 4.37 16.95 -12.05
CA LEU A 419 5.44 15.99 -12.28
C LEU A 419 6.85 16.52 -11.97
N ALA A 420 7.01 17.77 -11.53
CA ALA A 420 8.33 18.37 -11.28
C ALA A 420 9.18 17.49 -10.34
N ALA A 421 8.61 17.00 -9.25
CA ALA A 421 9.32 16.12 -8.29
C ALA A 421 9.76 14.79 -8.91
N VAL A 422 8.94 14.22 -9.81
CA VAL A 422 9.28 12.98 -10.53
C VAL A 422 10.40 13.23 -11.52
N ILE A 423 10.29 14.28 -12.31
CA ILE A 423 11.29 14.71 -13.31
C ILE A 423 12.65 14.95 -12.63
N LEU A 424 12.66 15.74 -11.56
CA LEU A 424 13.89 16.03 -10.80
C LEU A 424 14.55 14.75 -10.27
N ARG A 425 13.75 13.83 -9.75
CA ARG A 425 14.25 12.55 -9.24
C ARG A 425 14.79 11.68 -10.36
N MET A 426 14.11 11.63 -11.50
CA MET A 426 14.58 10.89 -12.68
C MET A 426 15.92 11.45 -13.18
N ALA A 427 16.06 12.76 -13.23
CA ALA A 427 17.33 13.43 -13.59
C ALA A 427 18.46 13.08 -12.60
N ALA A 428 18.19 13.17 -11.29
CA ALA A 428 19.16 12.81 -10.25
C ALA A 428 19.63 11.33 -10.32
N LEU A 429 18.71 10.43 -10.66
CA LEU A 429 18.98 9.00 -10.82
C LEU A 429 19.51 8.63 -12.23
N LYS A 430 19.56 9.60 -13.16
CA LYS A 430 19.95 9.38 -14.57
C LYS A 430 19.14 8.26 -15.24
N LEU A 431 17.82 8.31 -15.11
CA LEU A 431 16.90 7.29 -15.64
C LEU A 431 16.46 7.54 -17.09
N GLY A 432 17.01 8.58 -17.72
CA GLY A 432 16.68 8.93 -19.10
C GLY A 432 15.50 9.89 -19.21
N ASP A 433 14.91 9.91 -20.40
CA ASP A 433 13.77 10.79 -20.69
C ASP A 433 12.49 10.32 -19.99
N VAL A 434 11.76 11.26 -19.42
CA VAL A 434 10.46 11.01 -18.75
C VAL A 434 9.44 10.42 -19.72
N ALA A 435 9.44 10.89 -20.97
CA ALA A 435 8.54 10.39 -22.01
C ALA A 435 8.85 8.95 -22.45
N ALA A 436 10.07 8.46 -22.20
CA ALA A 436 10.48 7.08 -22.50
C ALA A 436 10.51 6.18 -21.27
N PHE A 437 10.26 6.74 -20.08
CA PHE A 437 10.26 5.96 -18.85
C PHE A 437 9.05 5.03 -18.80
N PRO A 438 9.22 3.75 -18.42
CA PRO A 438 8.15 2.76 -18.48
C PRO A 438 7.15 2.92 -17.32
N PHE A 439 6.41 4.02 -17.30
CA PHE A 439 5.26 4.14 -16.40
C PHE A 439 4.18 3.11 -16.77
N LEU A 440 3.39 2.72 -15.80
CA LEU A 440 2.24 1.83 -16.05
C LEU A 440 1.19 2.54 -16.92
N GLU A 441 1.03 3.84 -16.72
CA GLU A 441 0.21 4.74 -17.53
C GLU A 441 0.99 6.02 -17.80
N MET A 442 1.08 6.40 -19.09
CA MET A 442 1.90 7.52 -19.49
C MET A 442 1.24 8.85 -19.12
N PRO A 443 1.92 9.74 -18.41
CA PRO A 443 1.38 11.07 -18.16
C PRO A 443 1.25 11.89 -19.47
N ASP A 444 0.28 12.79 -19.49
CA ASP A 444 0.11 13.73 -20.60
C ASP A 444 1.37 14.60 -20.78
N SER A 445 1.81 14.80 -22.02
CA SER A 445 2.96 15.62 -22.37
C SER A 445 2.87 17.05 -21.83
N ARG A 446 1.67 17.58 -21.68
CA ARG A 446 1.43 18.91 -21.08
C ARG A 446 1.88 18.96 -19.62
N TYR A 447 1.60 17.92 -18.82
CA TYR A 447 2.05 17.84 -17.42
C TYR A 447 3.57 17.63 -17.32
N ILE A 448 4.16 16.88 -18.27
CA ILE A 448 5.62 16.72 -18.36
C ILE A 448 6.27 18.10 -18.64
N ASN A 449 5.79 18.80 -19.67
CA ASN A 449 6.32 20.11 -20.04
C ASN A 449 6.15 21.14 -18.90
N ASP A 450 4.99 21.16 -18.26
CA ASP A 450 4.74 22.06 -17.13
C ASP A 450 5.65 21.73 -15.94
N GLY A 451 5.89 20.47 -15.67
CA GLY A 451 6.86 20.04 -14.65
C GLY A 451 8.29 20.50 -14.94
N PHE A 452 8.74 20.45 -16.20
CA PHE A 452 10.04 21.02 -16.62
C PHE A 452 10.06 22.53 -16.45
N GLN A 453 9.00 23.24 -16.82
CA GLN A 453 8.91 24.69 -16.66
C GLN A 453 9.01 25.11 -15.19
N VAL A 454 8.33 24.42 -14.29
CA VAL A 454 8.44 24.66 -12.84
C VAL A 454 9.88 24.46 -12.36
N LEU A 455 10.57 23.42 -12.80
CA LEU A 455 11.97 23.16 -12.43
C LEU A 455 12.93 24.22 -13.00
N LEU A 456 12.67 24.69 -14.20
CA LEU A 456 13.44 25.76 -14.84
C LEU A 456 13.27 27.11 -14.09
N GLU A 457 12.03 27.47 -13.74
CA GLU A 457 11.73 28.65 -12.94
C GLU A 457 12.38 28.64 -11.56
N LEU A 458 12.51 27.44 -10.96
CA LEU A 458 13.19 27.24 -9.68
C LEU A 458 14.73 27.13 -9.81
N GLY A 459 15.28 27.17 -11.02
CA GLY A 459 16.71 26.99 -11.27
C GLY A 459 17.24 25.57 -10.93
N ALA A 460 16.35 24.58 -10.87
CA ALA A 460 16.69 23.19 -10.56
C ALA A 460 17.18 22.41 -11.79
N VAL A 461 16.87 22.88 -12.98
CA VAL A 461 17.35 22.39 -14.28
C VAL A 461 17.72 23.56 -15.17
N GLU A 462 18.59 23.35 -16.14
CA GLU A 462 18.95 24.33 -17.16
C GLU A 462 18.16 24.08 -18.44
N ALA A 463 17.87 25.15 -19.18
CA ALA A 463 17.31 25.00 -20.52
C ALA A 463 18.39 24.38 -21.43
N VAL A 464 18.05 23.29 -22.11
CA VAL A 464 18.91 22.66 -23.12
C VAL A 464 18.66 23.31 -24.47
#